data_034714d9ea3e1262777882dc6b61de5d
#
_entry.id   034714d9ea3e1262777882dc6b61de5d
#
_cell.length_a   1.000
_cell.length_b   1.000
_cell.length_c   1.000
_cell.angle_alpha   90.00
_cell.angle_beta   90.00
_cell.angle_gamma   90.00
#
_symmetry.space_group_name_H-M   'P 1'
#
loop_
_entity.id
_entity.type
_entity.pdbx_description
1 polymer ?
#
loop_
_entity_poly.entity_id
_entity_poly.type
_entity_poly.pdbx_seq_one_letter_code
_entity_poly.pdbx_strand_id
1 'polypeptide(L)'
;MYQLILLILIFFSCIEIFSGKRSQLWFHISYLLMTFVAVFRYGQMDDYFNYFQYYEDPSIYMEVDILYGAITQLFKACSIHYIVFSAFVSLLCMVLAYRFFAKDCEYSCLSLLIFYCYTFLLCCPLGAFRQGICLSILLFFYHRIKDNKDKAFYFWGIVGSFIHLSFIVLLILPYLMRLKIYNASFVVYAIIGLSALAFVGISIAQFLPFERITYYQEGEGVGIWLRMGLRILMIVPVLLCKPDYGSDGYYAKAICLIGFALYCVLSFNDLVAGRLEYYFRTFLCLFAAYYIANYEWKFRASVQLFLLLVVHLVLWYKNMSVEIERMEYKEGTTVLNFPFISVFDKSELKEYSGIDTFGLDEGR
;
A
#
# COMPACT_ATOMS: atom_id res chain seq x y z
N MET A 1 15.64 -2.34 -13.21
CA MET A 1 15.72 -1.51 -11.99
C MET A 1 14.88 -2.10 -10.85
N TYR A 2 13.61 -2.46 -11.07
CA TYR A 2 12.74 -3.04 -10.03
C TYR A 2 13.31 -4.32 -9.40
N GLN A 3 13.83 -5.23 -10.22
CA GLN A 3 14.48 -6.47 -9.75
C GLN A 3 15.74 -6.18 -8.94
N LEU A 4 16.54 -5.19 -9.38
CA LEU A 4 17.75 -4.77 -8.67
C LEU A 4 17.43 -4.24 -7.26
N ILE A 5 16.40 -3.41 -7.13
CA ILE A 5 15.94 -2.92 -5.82
C ILE A 5 15.49 -4.09 -4.93
N LEU A 6 14.73 -5.04 -5.48
CA LEU A 6 14.32 -6.24 -4.73
C LEU A 6 15.53 -7.01 -4.21
N LEU A 7 16.53 -7.27 -5.06
CA LEU A 7 17.76 -7.98 -4.66
C LEU A 7 18.55 -7.21 -3.59
N ILE A 8 18.70 -5.89 -3.74
CA ILE A 8 19.35 -5.02 -2.76
C ILE A 8 18.61 -5.07 -1.42
N LEU A 9 17.28 -4.98 -1.42
CA LEU A 9 16.46 -5.04 -0.21
C LEU A 9 16.57 -6.42 0.46
N ILE A 10 16.55 -7.52 -0.30
CA ILE A 10 16.75 -8.87 0.26
C ILE A 10 18.15 -8.96 0.89
N PHE A 11 19.19 -8.52 0.19
CA PHE A 11 20.56 -8.60 0.68
C PHE A 11 20.75 -7.78 1.97
N PHE A 12 20.29 -6.53 2.01
CA PHE A 12 20.45 -5.70 3.18
C PHE A 12 19.53 -6.13 4.35
N SER A 13 18.35 -6.67 4.06
CA SER A 13 17.51 -7.29 5.09
C SER A 13 18.19 -8.50 5.73
N CYS A 14 18.83 -9.34 4.93
CA CYS A 14 19.64 -10.45 5.46
C CYS A 14 20.76 -9.95 6.37
N ILE A 15 21.52 -8.91 5.95
CA ILE A 15 22.58 -8.33 6.78
C ILE A 15 22.01 -7.80 8.10
N GLU A 16 20.89 -7.06 8.08
CA GLU A 16 20.26 -6.57 9.32
C GLU A 16 19.86 -7.73 10.25
N ILE A 17 19.22 -8.76 9.71
CA ILE A 17 18.76 -9.91 10.48
C ILE A 17 19.94 -10.67 11.09
N PHE A 18 20.96 -11.01 10.31
CA PHE A 18 22.12 -11.79 10.79
C PHE A 18 23.03 -10.99 11.72
N SER A 19 23.16 -9.67 11.54
CA SER A 19 23.95 -8.83 12.43
C SER A 19 23.20 -8.46 13.72
N GLY A 20 21.89 -8.64 13.76
CA GLY A 20 21.03 -8.18 14.86
C GLY A 20 21.06 -6.65 15.06
N LYS A 21 21.50 -5.90 14.06
CA LYS A 21 21.69 -4.45 14.14
C LYS A 21 21.10 -3.76 12.92
N ARG A 22 20.34 -2.71 13.19
CA ARG A 22 19.86 -1.80 12.13
C ARG A 22 21.03 -1.05 11.50
N SER A 23 21.06 -0.97 10.17
CA SER A 23 22.04 -0.19 9.42
C SER A 23 21.39 1.04 8.79
N GLN A 24 21.74 2.23 9.29
CA GLN A 24 21.26 3.49 8.75
C GLN A 24 21.74 3.69 7.30
N LEU A 25 22.98 3.31 6.99
CA LEU A 25 23.53 3.48 5.64
C LEU A 25 22.75 2.66 4.60
N TRP A 26 22.54 1.38 4.85
CA TRP A 26 21.83 0.50 3.93
C TRP A 26 20.37 0.90 3.78
N PHE A 27 19.74 1.35 4.87
CA PHE A 27 18.41 1.93 4.84
C PHE A 27 18.35 3.14 3.90
N HIS A 28 19.25 4.13 4.06
CA HIS A 28 19.23 5.34 3.24
C HIS A 28 19.47 5.03 1.76
N ILE A 29 20.43 4.14 1.44
CA ILE A 29 20.70 3.72 0.06
C ILE A 29 19.42 3.10 -0.55
N SER A 30 18.81 2.14 0.14
CA SER A 30 17.58 1.47 -0.33
C SER A 30 16.44 2.45 -0.51
N TYR A 31 16.24 3.34 0.45
CA TYR A 31 15.17 4.33 0.42
C TYR A 31 15.34 5.33 -0.73
N LEU A 32 16.56 5.79 -0.96
CA LEU A 32 16.88 6.69 -2.08
C LEU A 32 16.67 6.02 -3.43
N LEU A 33 17.07 4.75 -3.58
CA LEU A 33 16.84 4.00 -4.82
C LEU A 33 15.33 3.81 -5.09
N MET A 34 14.55 3.47 -4.07
CA MET A 34 13.09 3.39 -4.19
C MET A 34 12.49 4.75 -4.56
N THR A 35 12.93 5.82 -3.89
CA THR A 35 12.49 7.19 -4.19
C THR A 35 12.84 7.59 -5.62
N PHE A 36 14.04 7.26 -6.08
CA PHE A 36 14.47 7.52 -7.47
C PHE A 36 13.52 6.85 -8.47
N VAL A 37 13.25 5.56 -8.30
CA VAL A 37 12.32 4.84 -9.20
C VAL A 37 10.93 5.45 -9.15
N ALA A 38 10.43 5.83 -7.97
CA ALA A 38 9.11 6.42 -7.83
C ALA A 38 8.97 7.77 -8.54
N VAL A 39 10.00 8.61 -8.43
CA VAL A 39 9.99 9.98 -8.97
C VAL A 39 10.24 10.00 -10.48
N PHE A 40 11.14 9.15 -10.97
CA PHE A 40 11.60 9.22 -12.36
C PHE A 40 10.97 8.18 -13.30
N ARG A 41 10.01 7.37 -12.83
CA ARG A 41 9.28 6.44 -13.71
C ARG A 41 8.42 7.18 -14.72
N TYR A 42 8.24 6.56 -15.88
CA TYR A 42 7.37 7.07 -16.94
C TYR A 42 6.46 5.95 -17.47
N GLY A 43 5.15 6.20 -17.47
CA GLY A 43 4.17 5.32 -18.08
C GLY A 43 4.01 3.93 -17.46
N GLN A 44 4.55 3.70 -16.27
CA GLN A 44 4.54 2.37 -15.64
C GLN A 44 3.71 2.36 -14.35
N MET A 45 3.17 1.19 -14.01
CA MET A 45 2.30 0.88 -12.89
C MET A 45 0.86 1.38 -13.02
N ASP A 46 0.00 0.68 -12.31
CA ASP A 46 -1.44 0.47 -12.45
C ASP A 46 -2.24 1.70 -12.91
N ASP A 47 -2.13 2.79 -12.21
CA ASP A 47 -3.01 3.95 -12.44
C ASP A 47 -2.33 5.12 -13.17
N TYR A 48 -1.10 4.96 -13.71
CA TYR A 48 -0.34 6.09 -14.27
C TYR A 48 -1.10 6.84 -15.37
N PHE A 49 -1.64 6.10 -16.34
CA PHE A 49 -2.40 6.70 -17.46
C PHE A 49 -3.79 7.17 -17.05
N ASN A 50 -4.43 6.49 -16.10
CA ASN A 50 -5.69 6.96 -15.55
C ASN A 50 -5.51 8.33 -14.89
N TYR A 51 -4.44 8.50 -14.09
CA TYR A 51 -4.13 9.80 -13.50
C TYR A 51 -3.70 10.85 -14.50
N PHE A 52 -3.11 10.46 -15.62
CA PHE A 52 -2.85 11.38 -16.72
C PHE A 52 -4.15 11.91 -17.34
N GLN A 53 -5.09 11.03 -17.68
CA GLN A 53 -6.41 11.44 -18.20
C GLN A 53 -7.13 12.39 -17.23
N TYR A 54 -7.09 12.08 -15.95
CA TYR A 54 -7.68 12.94 -14.91
C TYR A 54 -6.92 14.25 -14.70
N TYR A 55 -5.64 14.30 -14.99
CA TYR A 55 -4.88 15.53 -15.02
C TYR A 55 -5.32 16.43 -16.18
N GLU A 56 -5.59 15.83 -17.34
CA GLU A 56 -6.12 16.54 -18.50
C GLU A 56 -7.57 17.00 -18.31
N ASP A 57 -8.39 16.24 -17.61
CA ASP A 57 -9.77 16.62 -17.25
C ASP A 57 -10.00 16.49 -15.73
N PRO A 58 -9.62 17.50 -14.94
CA PRO A 58 -9.80 17.49 -13.48
C PRO A 58 -11.26 17.50 -13.02
N SER A 59 -12.22 17.81 -13.90
CA SER A 59 -13.66 17.87 -13.56
C SER A 59 -14.17 16.56 -13.01
N ILE A 60 -13.61 15.43 -13.45
CA ILE A 60 -13.96 14.08 -13.01
C ILE A 60 -13.80 13.87 -11.50
N TYR A 61 -12.86 14.59 -10.85
CA TYR A 61 -12.63 14.46 -9.40
C TYR A 61 -13.35 15.48 -8.53
N MET A 62 -13.88 16.55 -9.12
CA MET A 62 -14.51 17.62 -8.35
C MET A 62 -15.75 17.18 -7.57
N GLU A 63 -16.35 16.06 -7.94
CA GLU A 63 -17.53 15.53 -7.25
C GLU A 63 -17.22 14.66 -6.02
N VAL A 64 -16.06 14.01 -5.98
CA VAL A 64 -15.76 12.99 -4.96
C VAL A 64 -14.51 13.33 -4.14
N ASP A 65 -13.40 13.66 -4.81
CA ASP A 65 -12.10 13.91 -4.18
C ASP A 65 -11.70 15.38 -4.42
N ILE A 66 -12.51 16.29 -3.88
CA ILE A 66 -12.50 17.75 -4.16
C ILE A 66 -11.11 18.37 -4.02
N LEU A 67 -10.38 18.04 -2.95
CA LEU A 67 -9.06 18.63 -2.71
C LEU A 67 -8.02 18.11 -3.71
N TYR A 68 -8.09 16.83 -4.09
CA TYR A 68 -7.20 16.30 -5.12
C TYR A 68 -7.46 16.96 -6.47
N GLY A 69 -8.74 17.12 -6.86
CA GLY A 69 -9.14 17.82 -8.06
C GLY A 69 -8.66 19.27 -8.07
N ALA A 70 -8.80 19.99 -6.95
CA ALA A 70 -8.33 21.37 -6.82
C ALA A 70 -6.81 21.50 -6.95
N ILE A 71 -6.04 20.59 -6.34
CA ILE A 71 -4.58 20.54 -6.47
C ILE A 71 -4.19 20.28 -7.93
N THR A 72 -4.84 19.33 -8.60
CA THR A 72 -4.59 19.01 -10.02
C THR A 72 -4.87 20.23 -10.91
N GLN A 73 -6.01 20.93 -10.71
CA GLN A 73 -6.34 22.16 -11.43
C GLN A 73 -5.30 23.27 -11.20
N LEU A 74 -4.82 23.43 -9.97
CA LEU A 74 -3.79 24.42 -9.66
C LEU A 74 -2.50 24.17 -10.43
N PHE A 75 -2.03 22.91 -10.45
CA PHE A 75 -0.81 22.54 -11.20
C PHE A 75 -1.01 22.77 -12.70
N LYS A 76 -2.17 22.42 -13.25
CA LYS A 76 -2.52 22.65 -14.65
C LYS A 76 -2.60 24.15 -14.97
N ALA A 77 -3.21 24.95 -14.12
CA ALA A 77 -3.28 26.40 -14.27
C ALA A 77 -1.89 27.08 -14.27
N CYS A 78 -0.94 26.48 -13.54
CA CYS A 78 0.47 26.91 -13.56
C CYS A 78 1.25 26.36 -14.77
N SER A 79 0.58 25.71 -15.74
CA SER A 79 1.20 25.09 -16.92
C SER A 79 2.28 24.05 -16.55
N ILE A 80 2.12 23.37 -15.42
CA ILE A 80 3.03 22.31 -14.99
C ILE A 80 2.64 21.03 -15.72
N HIS A 81 3.60 20.36 -16.32
CA HIS A 81 3.36 19.12 -17.04
C HIS A 81 3.05 17.95 -16.07
N TYR A 82 2.17 17.01 -16.49
CA TYR A 82 1.77 15.86 -15.68
C TYR A 82 2.94 15.06 -15.09
N ILE A 83 4.01 14.88 -15.85
CA ILE A 83 5.22 14.18 -15.38
C ILE A 83 5.77 14.82 -14.10
N VAL A 84 5.82 16.17 -14.06
CA VAL A 84 6.31 16.91 -12.89
C VAL A 84 5.32 16.77 -11.73
N PHE A 85 4.03 16.80 -12.00
CA PHE A 85 3.00 16.55 -11.00
C PHE A 85 3.10 15.14 -10.40
N SER A 86 3.23 14.12 -11.25
CA SER A 86 3.42 12.72 -10.82
C SER A 86 4.68 12.54 -9.97
N ALA A 87 5.79 13.15 -10.41
CA ALA A 87 7.05 13.15 -9.66
C ALA A 87 6.91 13.85 -8.30
N PHE A 88 6.23 14.98 -8.25
CA PHE A 88 5.95 15.71 -7.01
C PHE A 88 5.11 14.86 -6.03
N VAL A 89 4.02 14.23 -6.49
CA VAL A 89 3.18 13.37 -5.64
C VAL A 89 3.97 12.19 -5.12
N SER A 90 4.75 11.54 -5.98
CA SER A 90 5.60 10.40 -5.58
C SER A 90 6.65 10.81 -4.54
N LEU A 91 7.31 11.94 -4.74
CA LEU A 91 8.28 12.49 -3.79
C LEU A 91 7.62 12.84 -2.46
N LEU A 92 6.46 13.49 -2.48
CA LEU A 92 5.70 13.84 -1.27
C LEU A 92 5.36 12.58 -0.46
N CYS A 93 4.87 11.52 -1.10
CA CYS A 93 4.59 10.25 -0.45
C CYS A 93 5.83 9.68 0.23
N MET A 94 6.97 9.66 -0.45
CA MET A 94 8.22 9.15 0.10
C MET A 94 8.75 10.01 1.24
N VAL A 95 8.70 11.33 1.14
CA VAL A 95 9.13 12.24 2.21
C VAL A 95 8.28 12.04 3.48
N LEU A 96 6.96 11.92 3.34
CA LEU A 96 6.07 11.68 4.49
C LEU A 96 6.30 10.30 5.12
N ALA A 97 6.49 9.26 4.33
CA ALA A 97 6.72 7.90 4.83
C ALA A 97 8.13 7.69 5.43
N TYR A 98 9.10 8.56 5.09
CA TYR A 98 10.50 8.41 5.51
C TYR A 98 10.66 8.21 7.02
N ARG A 99 10.00 9.05 7.82
CA ARG A 99 10.12 9.01 9.28
C ARG A 99 9.70 7.66 9.86
N PHE A 100 8.61 7.09 9.36
CA PHE A 100 8.09 5.80 9.81
C PHE A 100 9.15 4.70 9.64
N PHE A 101 9.72 4.56 8.45
CA PHE A 101 10.77 3.57 8.21
C PHE A 101 12.08 3.90 8.92
N ALA A 102 12.41 5.20 9.02
CA ALA A 102 13.65 5.65 9.63
C ALA A 102 13.65 5.60 11.16
N LYS A 103 12.52 5.60 11.84
CA LYS A 103 12.47 5.71 13.30
C LYS A 103 11.58 4.70 13.99
N ASP A 104 10.46 4.35 13.38
CA ASP A 104 9.49 3.48 14.02
C ASP A 104 9.73 1.98 13.70
N CYS A 105 10.48 1.66 12.63
CA CYS A 105 10.83 0.29 12.28
C CYS A 105 12.21 -0.10 12.81
N GLU A 106 12.29 -1.14 13.63
CA GLU A 106 13.55 -1.63 14.23
C GLU A 106 14.52 -2.20 13.18
N TYR A 107 14.01 -2.98 12.20
CA TYR A 107 14.75 -3.49 11.05
C TYR A 107 14.24 -2.80 9.78
N SER A 108 14.85 -1.67 9.46
CA SER A 108 14.33 -0.78 8.42
C SER A 108 14.41 -1.36 7.01
N CYS A 109 15.49 -2.08 6.67
CA CYS A 109 15.62 -2.70 5.35
C CYS A 109 14.60 -3.83 5.16
N LEU A 110 14.36 -4.64 6.20
CA LEU A 110 13.31 -5.66 6.16
C LEU A 110 11.92 -5.03 6.00
N SER A 111 11.65 -3.95 6.74
CA SER A 111 10.40 -3.22 6.61
C SER A 111 10.21 -2.67 5.21
N LEU A 112 11.28 -2.11 4.60
CA LEU A 112 11.26 -1.66 3.22
C LEU A 112 11.04 -2.81 2.22
N LEU A 113 11.61 -3.99 2.46
CA LEU A 113 11.41 -5.16 1.60
C LEU A 113 9.92 -5.54 1.56
N ILE A 114 9.27 -5.66 2.72
CA ILE A 114 7.85 -6.01 2.81
C ILE A 114 6.98 -4.92 2.17
N PHE A 115 7.28 -3.66 2.45
CA PHE A 115 6.60 -2.51 1.86
C PHE A 115 6.75 -2.49 0.33
N TYR A 116 7.96 -2.73 -0.18
CA TYR A 116 8.28 -2.75 -1.59
C TYR A 116 7.51 -3.83 -2.36
N CYS A 117 7.45 -5.03 -1.80
CA CYS A 117 6.81 -6.16 -2.48
C CYS A 117 5.31 -5.97 -2.74
N TYR A 118 4.66 -5.08 -2.03
CA TYR A 118 3.23 -4.91 -2.17
C TYR A 118 2.79 -3.44 -2.20
N THR A 119 2.92 -2.72 -1.10
CA THR A 119 2.32 -1.39 -0.94
C THR A 119 2.97 -0.37 -1.85
N PHE A 120 4.29 -0.44 -2.04
CA PHE A 120 5.04 0.46 -2.89
C PHE A 120 4.59 0.39 -4.35
N LEU A 121 4.33 -0.79 -4.87
CA LEU A 121 3.92 -0.99 -6.26
C LEU A 121 2.46 -0.59 -6.49
N LEU A 122 1.55 -0.99 -5.59
CA LEU A 122 0.11 -0.90 -5.82
C LEU A 122 -0.55 0.37 -5.25
N CYS A 123 0.07 1.01 -4.25
CA CYS A 123 -0.54 2.14 -3.56
C CYS A 123 0.41 3.32 -3.44
N CYS A 124 1.48 3.19 -2.68
CA CYS A 124 2.33 4.31 -2.30
C CYS A 124 3.80 4.02 -2.65
N PRO A 125 4.40 4.77 -3.54
CA PRO A 125 3.88 5.90 -4.33
C PRO A 125 3.52 5.56 -5.78
N LEU A 126 3.65 4.31 -6.23
CA LEU A 126 3.61 3.97 -7.65
C LEU A 126 2.18 3.72 -8.18
N GLY A 127 1.28 3.20 -7.35
CA GLY A 127 -0.08 2.88 -7.77
C GLY A 127 -1.06 4.05 -7.56
N ALA A 128 -2.04 3.84 -6.70
CA ALA A 128 -3.14 4.75 -6.42
C ALA A 128 -2.70 6.04 -5.72
N PHE A 129 -2.32 7.10 -6.44
CA PHE A 129 -1.77 8.36 -5.91
C PHE A 129 -2.58 8.96 -4.76
N ARG A 130 -3.89 9.09 -4.91
CA ARG A 130 -4.77 9.67 -3.87
C ARG A 130 -4.68 8.87 -2.57
N GLN A 131 -4.78 7.57 -2.69
CA GLN A 131 -4.66 6.66 -1.56
C GLN A 131 -3.24 6.63 -1.00
N GLY A 132 -2.23 6.72 -1.86
CA GLY A 132 -0.82 6.81 -1.48
C GLY A 132 -0.51 8.04 -0.63
N ILE A 133 -1.05 9.22 -0.98
CA ILE A 133 -0.93 10.44 -0.16
C ILE A 133 -1.55 10.20 1.23
N CYS A 134 -2.77 9.67 1.28
CA CYS A 134 -3.46 9.37 2.53
C CYS A 134 -2.69 8.37 3.40
N LEU A 135 -2.19 7.29 2.81
CA LEU A 135 -1.34 6.32 3.52
C LEU A 135 -0.08 6.98 4.07
N SER A 136 0.57 7.82 3.27
CA SER A 136 1.79 8.52 3.69
C SER A 136 1.54 9.48 4.85
N ILE A 137 0.38 10.14 4.89
CA ILE A 137 -0.09 10.93 6.04
C ILE A 137 -0.24 10.04 7.28
N LEU A 138 -0.87 8.86 7.16
CA LEU A 138 -1.01 7.92 8.26
C LEU A 138 0.37 7.48 8.79
N LEU A 139 1.30 7.10 7.91
CA LEU A 139 2.66 6.70 8.29
C LEU A 139 3.41 7.84 8.98
N PHE A 140 3.28 9.08 8.47
CA PHE A 140 3.91 10.26 9.07
C PHE A 140 3.43 10.51 10.50
N PHE A 141 2.15 10.33 10.78
CA PHE A 141 1.56 10.58 12.08
C PHE A 141 1.54 9.36 13.01
N TYR A 142 1.96 8.18 12.55
CA TYR A 142 1.91 6.94 13.34
C TYR A 142 2.49 7.09 14.74
N HIS A 143 3.70 7.65 14.87
CA HIS A 143 4.34 7.85 16.19
C HIS A 143 3.53 8.76 17.12
N ARG A 144 2.83 9.78 16.58
CA ARG A 144 1.98 10.67 17.39
C ARG A 144 0.72 9.97 17.85
N ILE A 145 0.16 9.12 17.00
CA ILE A 145 -1.00 8.27 17.33
C ILE A 145 -0.61 7.32 18.47
N LYS A 146 0.55 6.69 18.37
CA LYS A 146 1.11 5.82 19.40
C LYS A 146 1.29 6.57 20.74
N ASP A 147 1.80 7.79 20.70
CA ASP A 147 2.07 8.63 21.88
C ASP A 147 0.82 9.34 22.42
N ASN A 148 -0.38 9.04 21.98
CA ASN A 148 -1.64 9.70 22.33
C ASN A 148 -1.67 11.22 21.99
N LYS A 149 -0.95 11.64 20.94
CA LYS A 149 -0.90 13.03 20.46
C LYS A 149 -1.63 13.18 19.12
N ASP A 150 -2.89 12.76 19.08
CA ASP A 150 -3.65 12.51 17.84
C ASP A 150 -4.21 13.76 17.17
N LYS A 151 -4.26 14.92 17.84
CA LYS A 151 -4.93 16.12 17.31
C LYS A 151 -4.51 16.47 15.88
N ALA A 152 -3.20 16.42 15.61
CA ALA A 152 -2.69 16.72 14.28
C ALA A 152 -3.10 15.64 13.26
N PHE A 153 -3.15 14.37 13.66
CA PHE A 153 -3.63 13.29 12.80
C PHE A 153 -5.11 13.49 12.44
N TYR A 154 -5.97 13.84 13.41
CA TYR A 154 -7.39 14.10 13.11
C TYR A 154 -7.56 15.27 12.15
N PHE A 155 -6.84 16.38 12.36
CA PHE A 155 -6.87 17.51 11.44
C PHE A 155 -6.48 17.10 10.01
N TRP A 156 -5.30 16.49 9.85
CA TRP A 156 -4.81 16.05 8.53
C TRP A 156 -5.61 14.87 7.98
N GLY A 157 -6.23 14.08 8.83
CA GLY A 157 -7.13 13.00 8.43
C GLY A 157 -8.43 13.53 7.82
N ILE A 158 -9.00 14.58 8.37
CA ILE A 158 -10.13 15.28 7.76
C ILE A 158 -9.72 15.89 6.42
N VAL A 159 -8.59 16.61 6.36
CA VAL A 159 -8.06 17.14 5.09
C VAL A 159 -7.81 16.02 4.08
N GLY A 160 -7.21 14.91 4.50
CA GLY A 160 -6.96 13.74 3.65
C GLY A 160 -8.23 13.09 3.12
N SER A 161 -9.35 13.18 3.85
CA SER A 161 -10.65 12.65 3.38
C SER A 161 -11.19 13.41 2.17
N PHE A 162 -10.77 14.66 1.96
CA PHE A 162 -11.05 15.43 0.73
C PHE A 162 -10.08 15.10 -0.41
N ILE A 163 -8.94 14.45 -0.12
CA ILE A 163 -8.03 13.90 -1.14
C ILE A 163 -8.53 12.51 -1.58
N HIS A 164 -8.98 11.70 -0.62
CA HIS A 164 -9.55 10.37 -0.88
C HIS A 164 -10.51 9.95 0.24
N LEU A 165 -11.78 9.81 -0.11
CA LEU A 165 -12.88 9.59 0.84
C LEU A 165 -12.63 8.41 1.78
N SER A 166 -11.98 7.34 1.32
CA SER A 166 -11.70 6.16 2.16
C SER A 166 -10.86 6.47 3.41
N PHE A 167 -10.14 7.60 3.43
CA PHE A 167 -9.32 7.99 4.58
C PHE A 167 -10.15 8.30 5.84
N ILE A 168 -11.42 8.66 5.68
CA ILE A 168 -12.34 8.91 6.81
C ILE A 168 -12.44 7.69 7.75
N VAL A 169 -12.34 6.46 7.20
CA VAL A 169 -12.38 5.22 7.99
C VAL A 169 -11.21 5.14 8.97
N LEU A 170 -10.07 5.75 8.63
CA LEU A 170 -8.88 5.71 9.48
C LEU A 170 -8.96 6.65 10.69
N LEU A 171 -9.91 7.57 10.72
CA LEU A 171 -10.08 8.48 11.87
C LEU A 171 -10.45 7.72 13.16
N ILE A 172 -11.04 6.53 13.05
CA ILE A 172 -11.31 5.68 14.23
C ILE A 172 -10.07 4.88 14.70
N LEU A 173 -9.03 4.79 13.88
CA LEU A 173 -7.86 3.95 14.13
C LEU A 173 -7.14 4.26 15.45
N PRO A 174 -6.88 5.53 15.84
CA PRO A 174 -6.23 5.84 17.12
C PRO A 174 -6.97 5.28 18.32
N TYR A 175 -8.30 5.26 18.27
CA TYR A 175 -9.13 4.67 19.31
C TYR A 175 -9.01 3.14 19.32
N LEU A 176 -9.19 2.51 18.15
CA LEU A 176 -9.16 1.06 18.03
C LEU A 176 -7.83 0.46 18.45
N MET A 177 -6.69 1.07 18.07
CA MET A 177 -5.36 0.60 18.43
C MET A 177 -5.13 0.42 19.93
N ARG A 178 -5.83 1.20 20.76
CA ARG A 178 -5.66 1.22 22.23
C ARG A 178 -6.52 0.20 22.96
N LEU A 179 -7.41 -0.48 22.27
CA LEU A 179 -8.24 -1.50 22.89
C LEU A 179 -7.41 -2.73 23.27
N LYS A 180 -7.59 -3.27 24.47
CA LYS A 180 -6.87 -4.45 24.99
C LYS A 180 -7.55 -5.77 24.58
N ILE A 181 -8.04 -5.88 23.35
CA ILE A 181 -8.94 -6.95 22.91
C ILE A 181 -8.38 -7.81 21.77
N TYR A 182 -7.15 -7.54 21.30
CA TYR A 182 -6.59 -8.21 20.13
C TYR A 182 -6.02 -9.60 20.47
N ASN A 183 -6.88 -10.48 21.00
CA ASN A 183 -6.60 -11.91 21.06
C ASN A 183 -7.27 -12.63 19.89
N ALA A 184 -6.79 -13.84 19.57
CA ALA A 184 -7.27 -14.58 18.42
C ALA A 184 -8.77 -14.90 18.48
N SER A 185 -9.29 -15.27 19.67
CA SER A 185 -10.71 -15.58 19.83
C SER A 185 -11.60 -14.37 19.58
N PHE A 186 -11.25 -13.21 20.17
CA PHE A 186 -12.01 -11.97 19.94
C PHE A 186 -12.04 -11.60 18.46
N VAL A 187 -10.88 -11.67 17.76
CA VAL A 187 -10.81 -11.34 16.33
C VAL A 187 -11.69 -12.26 15.51
N VAL A 188 -11.68 -13.58 15.79
CA VAL A 188 -12.56 -14.54 15.09
C VAL A 188 -14.03 -14.22 15.33
N TYR A 189 -14.45 -13.98 16.57
CA TYR A 189 -15.85 -13.62 16.86
C TYR A 189 -16.25 -12.28 16.24
N ALA A 190 -15.35 -11.29 16.24
CA ALA A 190 -15.59 -9.99 15.60
C ALA A 190 -15.76 -10.16 14.09
N ILE A 191 -14.93 -10.97 13.43
CA ILE A 191 -15.05 -11.25 12.00
C ILE A 191 -16.41 -11.92 11.72
N ILE A 192 -16.78 -12.96 12.45
CA ILE A 192 -18.05 -13.65 12.25
C ILE A 192 -19.25 -12.68 12.44
N GLY A 193 -19.26 -11.92 13.54
CA GLY A 193 -20.34 -10.99 13.85
C GLY A 193 -20.45 -9.86 12.82
N LEU A 194 -19.33 -9.25 12.44
CA LEU A 194 -19.30 -8.18 11.45
C LEU A 194 -19.66 -8.68 10.05
N SER A 195 -19.21 -9.89 9.67
CA SER A 195 -19.59 -10.48 8.38
C SER A 195 -21.08 -10.80 8.31
N ALA A 196 -21.68 -11.27 9.40
CA ALA A 196 -23.12 -11.46 9.48
C ALA A 196 -23.88 -10.14 9.35
N LEU A 197 -23.43 -9.08 10.04
CA LEU A 197 -24.01 -7.73 9.92
C LEU A 197 -23.86 -7.16 8.51
N ALA A 198 -22.71 -7.34 7.87
CA ALA A 198 -22.49 -6.91 6.49
C ALA A 198 -23.42 -7.64 5.52
N PHE A 199 -23.61 -8.96 5.69
CA PHE A 199 -24.55 -9.74 4.87
C PHE A 199 -25.97 -9.24 4.99
N VAL A 200 -26.43 -8.93 6.22
CA VAL A 200 -27.76 -8.33 6.45
C VAL A 200 -27.84 -6.94 5.81
N GLY A 201 -26.80 -6.11 5.98
CA GLY A 201 -26.72 -4.77 5.39
C GLY A 201 -26.80 -4.79 3.86
N ILE A 202 -26.09 -5.72 3.21
CA ILE A 202 -26.14 -5.90 1.75
C ILE A 202 -27.53 -6.32 1.30
N SER A 203 -28.16 -7.26 2.03
CA SER A 203 -29.53 -7.71 1.72
C SER A 203 -30.52 -6.56 1.78
N ILE A 204 -30.33 -5.61 2.70
CA ILE A 204 -31.15 -4.38 2.78
C ILE A 204 -30.77 -3.39 1.66
N ALA A 205 -29.48 -3.22 1.37
CA ALA A 205 -28.97 -2.28 0.35
C ALA A 205 -29.44 -2.62 -1.07
N GLN A 206 -29.75 -3.88 -1.36
CA GLN A 206 -30.34 -4.30 -2.64
C GLN A 206 -31.74 -3.64 -2.91
N PHE A 207 -32.40 -3.18 -1.86
CA PHE A 207 -33.67 -2.45 -1.99
C PHE A 207 -33.48 -0.92 -2.12
N LEU A 208 -32.25 -0.43 -2.03
CA LEU A 208 -31.92 0.98 -2.18
C LEU A 208 -31.34 1.24 -3.58
N PRO A 209 -31.68 2.35 -4.25
CA PRO A 209 -31.25 2.65 -5.62
C PRO A 209 -29.79 3.14 -5.65
N PHE A 210 -28.84 2.29 -5.26
CA PHE A 210 -27.42 2.59 -5.37
C PHE A 210 -26.80 1.92 -6.61
N GLU A 211 -26.92 2.56 -7.76
CA GLU A 211 -26.37 2.08 -9.04
C GLU A 211 -24.85 1.83 -9.01
N ARG A 212 -24.10 2.53 -8.12
CA ARG A 212 -22.65 2.37 -8.01
C ARG A 212 -22.20 1.05 -7.37
N ILE A 213 -23.04 0.35 -6.62
CA ILE A 213 -22.67 -0.92 -5.97
C ILE A 213 -22.60 -2.05 -7.02
N THR A 214 -23.43 -2.01 -8.04
CA THR A 214 -23.51 -3.04 -9.09
C THR A 214 -22.35 -3.00 -10.06
N TYR A 215 -21.75 -1.83 -10.31
CA TYR A 215 -20.62 -1.66 -11.23
C TYR A 215 -19.37 -2.45 -10.82
N TYR A 216 -19.21 -2.77 -9.53
CA TYR A 216 -18.03 -3.44 -8.97
C TYR A 216 -18.25 -4.93 -8.66
N GLN A 217 -19.36 -5.54 -9.07
CA GLN A 217 -19.68 -6.94 -8.73
C GLN A 217 -19.08 -7.99 -9.69
N GLU A 218 -18.51 -7.57 -10.82
CA GLU A 218 -17.94 -8.49 -11.81
C GLU A 218 -16.49 -8.89 -11.45
N GLY A 219 -16.36 -9.80 -10.47
CA GLY A 219 -15.09 -10.43 -10.11
C GLY A 219 -15.21 -11.96 -10.19
N GLU A 220 -14.41 -12.59 -11.02
CA GLU A 220 -14.40 -14.05 -11.19
C GLU A 220 -14.13 -14.79 -9.85
N GLY A 221 -15.02 -15.71 -9.49
CA GLY A 221 -15.07 -16.38 -8.17
C GLY A 221 -13.81 -17.15 -7.73
N VAL A 222 -13.03 -17.68 -8.66
CA VAL A 222 -11.81 -18.47 -8.33
C VAL A 222 -10.70 -17.59 -7.74
N GLY A 223 -10.59 -16.34 -8.17
CA GLY A 223 -9.57 -15.41 -7.66
C GLY A 223 -9.79 -15.00 -6.21
N ILE A 224 -11.03 -15.00 -5.70
CA ILE A 224 -11.36 -14.58 -4.33
C ILE A 224 -10.75 -15.54 -3.30
N TRP A 225 -10.89 -16.85 -3.49
CA TRP A 225 -10.37 -17.86 -2.56
C TRP A 225 -8.84 -17.85 -2.45
N LEU A 226 -8.15 -17.66 -3.59
CA LEU A 226 -6.69 -17.53 -3.58
C LEU A 226 -6.26 -16.26 -2.84
N ARG A 227 -6.92 -15.14 -3.09
CA ARG A 227 -6.64 -13.86 -2.43
C ARG A 227 -6.89 -13.95 -0.93
N MET A 228 -7.98 -14.59 -0.50
CA MET A 228 -8.27 -14.84 0.91
C MET A 228 -7.22 -15.76 1.54
N GLY A 229 -6.85 -16.84 0.87
CA GLY A 229 -5.82 -17.78 1.33
C GLY A 229 -4.47 -17.09 1.58
N LEU A 230 -4.01 -16.24 0.67
CA LEU A 230 -2.78 -15.46 0.84
C LEU A 230 -2.86 -14.51 2.04
N ARG A 231 -4.01 -13.87 2.27
CA ARG A 231 -4.21 -12.98 3.43
C ARG A 231 -4.20 -13.75 4.75
N ILE A 232 -4.83 -14.94 4.77
CA ILE A 232 -4.78 -15.82 5.94
C ILE A 232 -3.33 -16.21 6.25
N LEU A 233 -2.54 -16.57 5.25
CA LEU A 233 -1.13 -16.90 5.44
C LEU A 233 -0.32 -15.72 6.01
N MET A 234 -0.61 -14.50 5.59
CA MET A 234 0.04 -13.30 6.14
C MET A 234 -0.38 -12.99 7.57
N ILE A 235 -1.65 -13.23 7.91
CA ILE A 235 -2.19 -12.84 9.22
C ILE A 235 -1.95 -13.88 10.31
N VAL A 236 -1.72 -15.14 9.96
CA VAL A 236 -1.46 -16.22 10.95
C VAL A 236 -0.29 -15.88 11.88
N PRO A 237 0.89 -15.43 11.42
CA PRO A 237 1.98 -15.00 12.31
C PRO A 237 1.56 -13.89 13.27
N VAL A 238 0.75 -12.95 12.78
CA VAL A 238 0.25 -11.81 13.56
C VAL A 238 -0.70 -12.28 14.66
N LEU A 239 -1.59 -13.22 14.37
CA LEU A 239 -2.51 -13.81 15.34
C LEU A 239 -1.79 -14.58 16.45
N LEU A 240 -0.77 -15.34 16.07
CA LEU A 240 -0.03 -16.20 17.00
C LEU A 240 0.96 -15.45 17.89
N CYS A 241 1.35 -14.23 17.50
CA CYS A 241 2.23 -13.38 18.26
C CYS A 241 1.50 -12.75 19.47
N LYS A 242 2.19 -12.63 20.60
CA LYS A 242 1.66 -12.04 21.84
C LYS A 242 2.58 -10.90 22.31
N PRO A 243 2.59 -9.76 21.61
CA PRO A 243 3.40 -8.60 22.01
C PRO A 243 2.83 -7.95 23.27
N ASP A 244 3.72 -7.32 24.05
CA ASP A 244 3.33 -6.57 25.22
C ASP A 244 2.47 -5.36 24.85
N TYR A 245 1.48 -5.06 25.69
CA TYR A 245 0.61 -3.92 25.49
C TYR A 245 1.41 -2.61 25.47
N GLY A 246 1.15 -1.77 24.47
CA GLY A 246 1.86 -0.49 24.29
C GLY A 246 3.16 -0.57 23.49
N SER A 247 3.63 -1.79 23.15
CA SER A 247 4.77 -1.97 22.25
C SER A 247 4.39 -1.68 20.78
N ASP A 248 5.39 -1.41 19.93
CA ASP A 248 5.18 -1.26 18.49
C ASP A 248 4.57 -2.52 17.86
N GLY A 249 4.98 -3.70 18.35
CA GLY A 249 4.38 -4.97 17.93
C GLY A 249 2.91 -5.09 18.29
N TYR A 250 2.48 -4.58 19.43
CA TYR A 250 1.08 -4.58 19.82
C TYR A 250 0.24 -3.71 18.87
N TYR A 251 0.70 -2.49 18.61
CA TYR A 251 0.00 -1.58 17.71
C TYR A 251 0.00 -2.09 16.26
N ALA A 252 1.13 -2.60 15.78
CA ALA A 252 1.20 -3.22 14.46
C ALA A 252 0.23 -4.42 14.35
N LYS A 253 0.19 -5.30 15.36
CA LYS A 253 -0.78 -6.40 15.44
C LYS A 253 -2.21 -5.88 15.38
N ALA A 254 -2.56 -4.88 16.20
CA ALA A 254 -3.89 -4.32 16.23
C ALA A 254 -4.32 -3.80 14.85
N ILE A 255 -3.46 -3.01 14.21
CA ILE A 255 -3.74 -2.43 12.89
C ILE A 255 -3.92 -3.54 11.84
N CYS A 256 -3.02 -4.52 11.78
CA CYS A 256 -3.13 -5.62 10.82
C CYS A 256 -4.43 -6.44 11.02
N LEU A 257 -4.82 -6.70 12.28
CA LEU A 257 -6.04 -7.45 12.58
C LEU A 257 -7.31 -6.67 12.25
N ILE A 258 -7.33 -5.36 12.50
CA ILE A 258 -8.42 -4.47 12.07
C ILE A 258 -8.56 -4.52 10.54
N GLY A 259 -7.46 -4.38 9.81
CA GLY A 259 -7.46 -4.44 8.36
C GLY A 259 -7.96 -5.77 7.82
N PHE A 260 -7.52 -6.89 8.41
CA PHE A 260 -7.98 -8.21 8.03
C PHE A 260 -9.48 -8.40 8.31
N ALA A 261 -9.97 -7.94 9.46
CA ALA A 261 -11.39 -7.99 9.78
C ALA A 261 -12.22 -7.16 8.79
N LEU A 262 -11.78 -5.94 8.47
CA LEU A 262 -12.43 -5.10 7.46
C LEU A 262 -12.44 -5.76 6.08
N TYR A 263 -11.32 -6.39 5.68
CA TYR A 263 -11.28 -7.13 4.43
C TYR A 263 -12.30 -8.27 4.40
N CYS A 264 -12.37 -9.09 5.45
CA CYS A 264 -13.34 -10.19 5.55
C CYS A 264 -14.78 -9.69 5.45
N VAL A 265 -15.10 -8.58 6.15
CA VAL A 265 -16.45 -7.99 6.16
C VAL A 265 -16.82 -7.44 4.78
N LEU A 266 -15.88 -6.82 4.09
CA LEU A 266 -16.09 -6.17 2.79
C LEU A 266 -15.77 -7.06 1.59
N SER A 267 -15.46 -8.35 1.80
CA SER A 267 -15.01 -9.29 0.75
C SER A 267 -16.05 -9.54 -0.34
N PHE A 268 -17.29 -9.15 -0.14
CA PHE A 268 -18.32 -9.13 -1.18
C PHE A 268 -17.99 -8.14 -2.33
N ASN A 269 -17.15 -7.12 -2.06
CA ASN A 269 -16.60 -6.23 -3.06
C ASN A 269 -15.07 -6.20 -2.88
N ASP A 270 -14.38 -7.07 -3.62
CA ASP A 270 -12.93 -7.26 -3.48
C ASP A 270 -12.11 -5.98 -3.76
N LEU A 271 -12.59 -5.12 -4.66
CA LEU A 271 -11.92 -3.86 -4.98
C LEU A 271 -11.95 -2.90 -3.77
N VAL A 272 -13.12 -2.72 -3.16
CA VAL A 272 -13.27 -1.86 -1.97
C VAL A 272 -12.52 -2.45 -0.79
N ALA A 273 -12.69 -3.76 -0.55
CA ALA A 273 -12.00 -4.47 0.52
C ALA A 273 -10.47 -4.37 0.39
N GLY A 274 -9.95 -4.63 -0.81
CA GLY A 274 -8.51 -4.55 -1.10
C GLY A 274 -7.94 -3.15 -0.95
N ARG A 275 -8.65 -2.12 -1.45
CA ARG A 275 -8.21 -0.72 -1.32
C ARG A 275 -8.16 -0.25 0.13
N LEU A 276 -9.17 -0.59 0.94
CA LEU A 276 -9.14 -0.26 2.37
C LEU A 276 -8.04 -1.03 3.10
N GLU A 277 -7.84 -2.29 2.76
CA GLU A 277 -6.80 -3.12 3.37
C GLU A 277 -5.38 -2.56 3.16
N TYR A 278 -5.07 -1.84 2.07
CA TYR A 278 -3.75 -1.26 1.84
C TYR A 278 -3.25 -0.41 3.00
N TYR A 279 -4.11 0.38 3.62
CA TYR A 279 -3.75 1.19 4.77
C TYR A 279 -3.25 0.35 5.96
N PHE A 280 -3.91 -0.76 6.21
CA PHE A 280 -3.69 -1.60 7.38
C PHE A 280 -2.58 -2.63 7.14
N ARG A 281 -2.60 -3.26 5.96
CA ARG A 281 -1.61 -4.29 5.60
C ARG A 281 -0.19 -3.74 5.50
N THR A 282 -0.03 -2.47 5.19
CA THR A 282 1.28 -1.81 5.24
C THR A 282 1.98 -1.99 6.58
N PHE A 283 1.23 -2.09 7.68
CA PHE A 283 1.82 -2.29 9.01
C PHE A 283 2.38 -3.71 9.26
N LEU A 284 2.22 -4.63 8.31
CA LEU A 284 2.98 -5.89 8.35
C LEU A 284 4.50 -5.66 8.28
N CYS A 285 4.96 -4.58 7.66
CA CYS A 285 6.38 -4.21 7.65
C CYS A 285 6.89 -3.86 9.06
N LEU A 286 6.11 -3.11 9.85
CA LEU A 286 6.42 -2.80 11.25
C LEU A 286 6.33 -4.06 12.13
N PHE A 287 5.30 -4.88 11.93
CA PHE A 287 5.12 -6.12 12.66
C PHE A 287 6.29 -7.09 12.46
N ALA A 288 6.73 -7.30 11.22
CA ALA A 288 7.84 -8.20 10.92
C ALA A 288 9.17 -7.73 11.54
N ALA A 289 9.44 -6.42 11.47
CA ALA A 289 10.62 -5.84 12.11
C ALA A 289 10.60 -6.07 13.64
N TYR A 290 9.49 -5.77 14.30
CA TYR A 290 9.31 -6.02 15.72
C TYR A 290 9.42 -7.50 16.07
N TYR A 291 8.83 -8.37 15.23
CA TYR A 291 8.82 -9.82 15.47
C TYR A 291 10.24 -10.38 15.48
N ILE A 292 11.10 -9.96 14.56
CA ILE A 292 12.50 -10.38 14.53
C ILE A 292 13.29 -9.85 15.72
N ALA A 293 13.08 -8.58 16.08
CA ALA A 293 13.83 -7.94 17.16
C ALA A 293 13.55 -8.56 18.54
N ASN A 294 12.31 -9.00 18.78
CA ASN A 294 11.83 -9.32 20.11
C ASN A 294 11.56 -10.80 20.36
N TYR A 295 11.60 -11.64 19.33
CA TYR A 295 11.37 -13.08 19.50
C TYR A 295 12.68 -13.85 19.38
N GLU A 296 12.96 -14.68 20.40
CA GLU A 296 14.04 -15.65 20.33
C GLU A 296 13.89 -16.53 19.08
N TRP A 297 15.00 -16.78 18.39
CA TRP A 297 15.08 -17.61 17.21
C TRP A 297 14.70 -19.07 17.50
N LYS A 298 13.42 -19.33 17.67
CA LYS A 298 12.86 -20.68 17.72
C LYS A 298 12.47 -21.08 16.32
N PHE A 299 12.62 -22.35 15.98
CA PHE A 299 12.26 -22.91 14.67
C PHE A 299 10.89 -22.42 14.17
N ARG A 300 9.89 -22.37 15.05
CA ARG A 300 8.54 -21.89 14.74
C ARG A 300 8.52 -20.43 14.30
N ALA A 301 9.27 -19.57 14.95
CA ALA A 301 9.35 -18.14 14.61
C ALA A 301 10.02 -17.94 13.25
N SER A 302 11.09 -18.68 12.98
CA SER A 302 11.79 -18.66 11.69
C SER A 302 10.89 -19.10 10.54
N VAL A 303 10.11 -20.17 10.73
CA VAL A 303 9.13 -20.65 9.73
C VAL A 303 8.04 -19.62 9.45
N GLN A 304 7.51 -18.96 10.49
CA GLN A 304 6.48 -17.93 10.33
C GLN A 304 6.99 -16.73 9.55
N LEU A 305 8.21 -16.26 9.86
CA LEU A 305 8.85 -15.18 9.11
C LEU A 305 9.12 -15.58 7.67
N PHE A 306 9.67 -16.77 7.46
CA PHE A 306 9.93 -17.30 6.12
C PHE A 306 8.65 -17.32 5.29
N LEU A 307 7.55 -17.82 5.83
CA LEU A 307 6.24 -17.81 5.16
C LEU A 307 5.78 -16.39 4.81
N LEU A 308 5.92 -15.45 5.75
CA LEU A 308 5.57 -14.05 5.50
C LEU A 308 6.37 -13.46 4.33
N LEU A 309 7.68 -13.70 4.30
CA LEU A 309 8.55 -13.23 3.22
C LEU A 309 8.22 -13.88 1.88
N VAL A 310 8.02 -15.19 1.87
CA VAL A 310 7.66 -15.94 0.65
C VAL A 310 6.35 -15.41 0.07
N VAL A 311 5.32 -15.20 0.89
CA VAL A 311 4.05 -14.65 0.42
C VAL A 311 4.25 -13.25 -0.19
N HIS A 312 5.07 -12.39 0.42
CA HIS A 312 5.34 -11.06 -0.15
C HIS A 312 6.11 -11.14 -1.47
N LEU A 313 7.08 -12.05 -1.61
CA LEU A 313 7.78 -12.27 -2.87
C LEU A 313 6.86 -12.80 -3.97
N VAL A 314 5.95 -13.72 -3.63
CA VAL A 314 4.92 -14.21 -4.55
C VAL A 314 3.97 -13.08 -4.98
N LEU A 315 3.57 -12.22 -4.05
CA LEU A 315 2.75 -11.05 -4.37
C LEU A 315 3.50 -10.05 -5.25
N TRP A 316 4.77 -9.81 -4.98
CA TRP A 316 5.61 -8.98 -5.84
C TRP A 316 5.65 -9.53 -7.27
N TYR A 317 5.97 -10.81 -7.42
CA TYR A 317 6.00 -11.48 -8.72
C TYR A 317 4.66 -11.37 -9.45
N LYS A 318 3.56 -11.68 -8.76
CA LYS A 318 2.21 -11.58 -9.31
C LYS A 318 1.89 -10.15 -9.77
N ASN A 319 2.18 -9.15 -8.96
CA ASN A 319 1.86 -7.76 -9.30
C ASN A 319 2.65 -7.29 -10.52
N MET A 320 3.92 -7.68 -10.62
CA MET A 320 4.74 -7.40 -11.82
C MET A 320 4.24 -8.14 -13.05
N SER A 321 3.77 -9.40 -12.92
CA SER A 321 3.18 -10.15 -14.04
C SER A 321 1.88 -9.50 -14.53
N VAL A 322 1.01 -9.09 -13.62
CA VAL A 322 -0.24 -8.39 -13.97
C VAL A 322 0.05 -7.07 -14.69
N GLU A 323 1.08 -6.33 -14.27
CA GLU A 323 1.48 -5.10 -14.96
C GLU A 323 1.95 -5.37 -16.39
N ILE A 324 2.74 -6.44 -16.60
CA ILE A 324 3.21 -6.84 -17.93
C ILE A 324 2.03 -7.18 -18.84
N GLU A 325 1.09 -7.99 -18.37
CA GLU A 325 -0.10 -8.39 -19.14
C GLU A 325 -0.99 -7.20 -19.46
N ARG A 326 -1.25 -6.35 -18.49
CA ARG A 326 -2.17 -5.21 -18.61
C ARG A 326 -1.66 -4.13 -19.56
N MET A 327 -0.36 -3.89 -19.56
CA MET A 327 0.27 -2.87 -20.38
C MET A 327 0.71 -3.41 -21.74
N GLU A 328 0.32 -4.64 -22.07
CA GLU A 328 0.61 -5.29 -23.36
C GLU A 328 2.10 -5.18 -23.75
N TYR A 329 3.00 -5.40 -22.80
CA TYR A 329 4.42 -5.35 -23.07
C TYR A 329 4.81 -6.34 -24.17
N LYS A 330 5.83 -5.98 -24.95
CA LYS A 330 6.40 -6.76 -26.04
C LYS A 330 6.58 -8.24 -25.65
N GLU A 331 6.28 -9.12 -26.60
CA GLU A 331 6.49 -10.55 -26.45
C GLU A 331 7.92 -10.88 -25.97
N GLY A 332 8.03 -11.74 -24.96
CA GLY A 332 9.30 -12.06 -24.31
C GLY A 332 9.62 -11.18 -23.09
N THR A 333 8.82 -10.15 -22.77
CA THR A 333 8.94 -9.42 -21.51
C THR A 333 8.44 -10.30 -20.37
N THR A 334 9.28 -10.48 -19.37
CA THR A 334 9.00 -11.28 -18.16
C THR A 334 9.29 -10.45 -16.91
N VAL A 335 8.86 -10.91 -15.75
CA VAL A 335 9.17 -10.25 -14.48
C VAL A 335 10.67 -10.08 -14.25
N LEU A 336 11.51 -10.99 -14.79
CA LEU A 336 12.96 -10.93 -14.60
C LEU A 336 13.64 -9.89 -15.48
N ASN A 337 13.10 -9.59 -16.66
CA ASN A 337 13.66 -8.60 -17.60
C ASN A 337 12.76 -7.36 -17.76
N PHE A 338 11.77 -7.16 -16.86
CA PHE A 338 10.89 -6.01 -16.89
C PHE A 338 11.69 -4.71 -16.87
N PRO A 339 11.52 -3.84 -17.89
CA PRO A 339 12.30 -2.62 -18.03
C PRO A 339 11.92 -1.59 -16.96
N PHE A 340 12.83 -0.68 -16.66
CA PHE A 340 12.52 0.57 -15.99
C PHE A 340 12.53 1.69 -17.02
N ILE A 341 11.39 2.20 -17.35
CA ILE A 341 11.23 3.31 -18.30
C ILE A 341 11.24 4.60 -17.49
N SER A 342 12.16 5.49 -17.85
CA SER A 342 12.35 6.75 -17.14
C SER A 342 11.82 7.95 -17.91
N VAL A 343 11.60 9.04 -17.21
CA VAL A 343 11.23 10.34 -17.84
C VAL A 343 12.33 10.87 -18.77
N PHE A 344 13.54 10.34 -18.69
CA PHE A 344 14.68 10.72 -19.55
C PHE A 344 14.73 9.93 -20.85
N ASP A 345 14.06 8.77 -20.91
CA ASP A 345 14.02 7.90 -22.08
C ASP A 345 12.61 7.39 -22.34
N LYS A 346 11.74 8.32 -22.68
CA LYS A 346 10.31 8.07 -22.90
C LYS A 346 10.05 7.20 -24.14
N SER A 347 10.94 7.23 -25.12
CA SER A 347 10.83 6.47 -26.36
C SER A 347 10.82 4.96 -26.11
N GLU A 348 11.47 4.50 -25.04
CA GLU A 348 11.43 3.09 -24.63
C GLU A 348 10.01 2.58 -24.36
N LEU A 349 9.07 3.45 -23.94
CA LEU A 349 7.70 3.02 -23.70
C LEU A 349 7.04 2.48 -24.98
N LYS A 350 7.22 3.18 -26.11
CA LYS A 350 6.72 2.72 -27.41
C LYS A 350 7.41 1.44 -27.89
N GLU A 351 8.67 1.26 -27.53
CA GLU A 351 9.43 0.06 -27.88
C GLU A 351 8.94 -1.17 -27.10
N TYR A 352 8.62 -1.01 -25.81
CA TYR A 352 8.28 -2.11 -24.92
C TYR A 352 6.78 -2.35 -24.78
N SER A 353 5.95 -1.34 -24.92
CA SER A 353 4.48 -1.48 -24.90
C SER A 353 3.90 -0.95 -26.19
N GLY A 354 2.92 -1.64 -26.76
CA GLY A 354 2.17 -1.16 -27.93
C GLY A 354 1.32 0.08 -27.67
N ILE A 355 1.41 0.65 -26.47
CA ILE A 355 0.62 1.80 -26.04
C ILE A 355 1.19 3.05 -26.70
N ASP A 356 0.38 3.67 -27.54
CA ASP A 356 0.65 5.02 -28.01
C ASP A 356 0.68 5.99 -26.81
N THR A 357 1.65 6.86 -26.75
CA THR A 357 1.91 7.72 -25.58
C THR A 357 0.83 8.77 -25.31
N PHE A 358 -0.37 8.60 -25.90
CA PHE A 358 -1.58 9.43 -25.73
C PHE A 358 -1.31 10.95 -25.68
N GLY A 359 -0.38 11.45 -26.52
CA GLY A 359 -0.04 12.86 -26.55
C GLY A 359 0.85 13.34 -25.36
N LEU A 360 1.34 12.43 -24.51
CA LEU A 360 2.31 12.78 -23.47
C LEU A 360 3.61 13.37 -24.02
N ASP A 361 3.92 13.10 -25.30
CA ASP A 361 5.12 13.59 -25.98
C ASP A 361 4.87 14.86 -26.81
N GLU A 362 3.60 15.22 -27.08
CA GLU A 362 3.26 16.46 -27.76
C GLU A 362 3.35 17.60 -26.74
N GLY A 363 4.51 18.26 -26.70
CA GLY A 363 4.72 19.46 -25.91
C GLY A 363 3.70 20.54 -26.28
N ARG A 364 2.72 20.78 -25.44
CA ARG A 364 1.91 21.99 -25.33
C ARG A 364 2.03 22.57 -23.95
#